data_520b625a3b6b7d0b5bac2f7e8bce1ad7
#
_entry.id   520b625a3b6b7d0b5bac2f7e8bce1ad7
#
_cell.length_a   1.000
_cell.length_b   1.000
_cell.length_c   1.000
_cell.angle_alpha   90.00
_cell.angle_beta   90.00
_cell.angle_gamma   90.00
#
_symmetry.space_group_name_H-M   'P 1'
#
loop_
_entity.id
_entity.type
_entity.pdbx_description
1 polymer ?
#
loop_
_entity_poly.entity_id
_entity_poly.type
_entity_poly.pdbx_seq_one_letter_code
_entity_poly.pdbx_strand_id
1 'polypeptide(L)'
;MTAPTPQRCLAAADQLLRGAGALGAAAVTAGWWPRACACLIRLALEGGIDSYWRRVKPTVAACRQGRAKQLMLRGRLGPGAETARRVAFAWATLSAAAHHHCYELAPTAAELRRLHTEVSALLTRLDGRSEPGR
;
A
#
# COMPACT_ATOMS: atom_id res chain seq x y z
N MET A 1 12.39 17.50 6.55
CA MET A 1 12.28 16.03 6.65
C MET A 1 11.68 15.46 5.37
N THR A 2 12.38 14.55 4.76
CA THR A 2 11.90 13.84 3.58
C THR A 2 10.88 12.77 4.01
N ALA A 3 9.78 12.64 3.28
CA ALA A 3 8.83 11.56 3.50
C ALA A 3 9.55 10.19 3.35
N PRO A 4 9.16 9.18 4.12
CA PRO A 4 9.78 7.86 4.00
C PRO A 4 9.50 7.28 2.61
N THR A 5 10.48 6.58 2.06
CA THR A 5 10.31 5.92 0.77
C THR A 5 9.32 4.76 0.89
N PRO A 6 8.64 4.38 -0.21
CA PRO A 6 7.76 3.22 -0.20
C PRO A 6 8.45 1.96 0.31
N GLN A 7 9.71 1.75 -0.05
CA GLN A 7 10.50 0.60 0.38
C GLN A 7 10.74 0.60 1.89
N ARG A 8 10.97 1.77 2.48
CA ARG A 8 11.11 1.92 3.94
C ARG A 8 9.82 1.63 4.66
N CYS A 9 8.69 2.09 4.12
CA CYS A 9 7.38 1.79 4.69
C CYS A 9 7.08 0.28 4.66
N LEU A 10 7.37 -0.38 3.55
CA LEU A 10 7.20 -1.83 3.44
C LEU A 10 8.13 -2.60 4.37
N ALA A 11 9.38 -2.16 4.53
CA ALA A 11 10.32 -2.77 5.45
C ALA A 11 9.86 -2.64 6.90
N ALA A 12 9.33 -1.47 7.29
CA ALA A 12 8.77 -1.26 8.63
C ALA A 12 7.53 -2.14 8.87
N ALA A 13 6.66 -2.26 7.88
CA ALA A 13 5.49 -3.14 7.94
C ALA A 13 5.91 -4.61 8.08
N ASP A 14 6.93 -5.03 7.36
CA ASP A 14 7.49 -6.38 7.45
C ASP A 14 8.03 -6.66 8.86
N GLN A 15 8.72 -5.71 9.47
CA GLN A 15 9.19 -5.84 10.85
C GLN A 15 8.04 -6.02 11.83
N LEU A 16 6.95 -5.27 11.68
CA LEU A 16 5.76 -5.44 12.51
C LEU A 16 5.15 -6.84 12.35
N LEU A 17 5.06 -7.32 11.12
CA LEU A 17 4.54 -8.66 10.84
C LEU A 17 5.41 -9.77 11.43
N ARG A 18 6.72 -9.63 11.35
CA ARG A 18 7.68 -10.58 11.94
C ARG A 18 7.63 -10.51 13.46
N GLY A 19 7.55 -9.31 14.04
CA GLY A 19 7.45 -9.09 15.47
C GLY A 19 6.17 -9.68 16.04
N ALA A 20 5.04 -9.54 15.37
CA ALA A 20 3.78 -10.14 15.76
C ALA A 20 3.87 -11.66 15.79
N GLY A 21 4.53 -12.28 14.81
CA GLY A 21 4.78 -13.71 14.80
C GLY A 21 5.72 -14.19 15.91
N ALA A 22 6.76 -13.40 16.20
CA ALA A 22 7.75 -13.73 17.23
C ALA A 22 7.24 -13.51 18.65
N LEU A 23 6.40 -12.49 18.87
CA LEU A 23 5.89 -12.10 20.18
C LEU A 23 4.60 -12.84 20.57
N GLY A 24 3.98 -13.53 19.62
CA GLY A 24 2.79 -14.34 19.88
C GLY A 24 1.59 -13.54 20.39
N ALA A 25 0.86 -14.11 21.37
CA ALA A 25 -0.38 -13.55 21.89
C ALA A 25 -0.21 -12.16 22.52
N ALA A 26 0.96 -11.82 23.05
CA ALA A 26 1.21 -10.52 23.68
C ALA A 26 1.18 -9.38 22.67
N ALA A 27 1.68 -9.59 21.45
CA ALA A 27 1.61 -8.60 20.38
C ALA A 27 0.18 -8.42 19.88
N VAL A 28 -0.60 -9.49 19.85
CA VAL A 28 -2.02 -9.47 19.45
C VAL A 28 -2.85 -8.68 20.45
N THR A 29 -2.56 -8.81 21.75
CA THR A 29 -3.28 -8.07 22.81
C THR A 29 -2.95 -6.59 22.85
N ALA A 30 -1.82 -6.15 22.29
CA ALA A 30 -1.49 -4.72 22.18
C ALA A 30 -2.42 -3.96 21.22
N GLY A 31 -3.07 -4.64 20.26
CA GLY A 31 -4.22 -4.12 19.50
C GLY A 31 -3.93 -3.05 18.45
N TRP A 32 -2.79 -2.42 18.48
CA TRP A 32 -2.47 -1.28 17.60
C TRP A 32 -1.64 -1.65 16.37
N TRP A 33 -0.88 -2.73 16.44
CA TRP A 33 0.06 -3.10 15.38
C TRP A 33 -0.60 -3.41 14.03
N PRO A 34 -1.81 -4.05 13.97
CA PRO A 34 -2.44 -4.30 12.67
C PRO A 34 -2.80 -3.01 11.95
N ARG A 35 -3.32 -2.03 12.67
CA ARG A 35 -3.63 -0.71 12.12
C ARG A 35 -2.37 0.02 11.65
N ALA A 36 -1.32 0.01 12.47
CA ALA A 36 -0.04 0.61 12.11
C ALA A 36 0.56 -0.05 10.87
N CYS A 37 0.51 -1.37 10.80
CA CYS A 37 0.97 -2.14 9.65
C CYS A 37 0.18 -1.77 8.38
N ALA A 38 -1.14 -1.72 8.46
CA ALA A 38 -2.00 -1.32 7.35
C ALA A 38 -1.70 0.11 6.89
N CYS A 39 -1.49 1.03 7.82
CA CYS A 39 -1.09 2.42 7.50
C CYS A 39 0.23 2.47 6.75
N LEU A 40 1.23 1.71 7.19
CA LEU A 40 2.55 1.68 6.54
C LEU A 40 2.46 1.12 5.12
N ILE A 41 1.71 0.06 4.92
CA ILE A 41 1.51 -0.54 3.59
C ILE A 41 0.76 0.44 2.68
N ARG A 42 -0.26 1.14 3.20
CA ARG A 42 -1.00 2.16 2.46
C ARG A 42 -0.08 3.32 2.06
N LEU A 43 0.75 3.82 2.97
CA LEU A 43 1.72 4.87 2.67
C LEU A 43 2.71 4.45 1.59
N ALA A 44 3.14 3.19 1.60
CA ALA A 44 3.99 2.63 0.56
C ALA A 44 3.30 2.68 -0.81
N LEU A 45 2.03 2.27 -0.87
CA LEU A 45 1.25 2.29 -2.11
C LEU A 45 1.06 3.73 -2.61
N GLU A 46 0.66 4.64 -1.74
CA GLU A 46 0.50 6.06 -2.07
C GLU A 46 1.81 6.66 -2.58
N GLY A 47 2.92 6.37 -1.92
CA GLY A 47 4.25 6.82 -2.34
C GLY A 47 4.67 6.27 -3.70
N GLY A 48 4.29 5.03 -4.00
CA GLY A 48 4.53 4.40 -5.31
C GLY A 48 3.72 5.07 -6.42
N ILE A 49 2.46 5.39 -6.15
CA ILE A 49 1.60 6.12 -7.08
C ILE A 49 2.17 7.53 -7.33
N ASP A 50 2.61 8.23 -6.29
CA ASP A 50 3.23 9.54 -6.41
C ASP A 50 4.52 9.49 -7.22
N SER A 51 5.36 8.49 -7.01
CA SER A 51 6.59 8.30 -7.77
C SER A 51 6.31 8.03 -9.24
N TYR A 52 5.28 7.24 -9.54
CA TYR A 52 4.82 7.00 -10.90
C TYR A 52 4.44 8.31 -11.58
N TRP A 53 3.59 9.13 -10.94
CA TRP A 53 3.14 10.39 -11.53
C TRP A 53 4.25 11.41 -11.64
N ARG A 54 5.19 11.48 -10.70
CA ARG A 54 6.36 12.35 -10.82
C ARG A 54 7.18 12.05 -12.06
N ARG A 55 7.27 10.79 -12.42
CA ARG A 55 8.00 10.35 -13.60
C ARG A 55 7.23 10.57 -14.90
N VAL A 56 5.92 10.32 -14.89
CA VAL A 56 5.07 10.33 -16.09
C VAL A 56 4.43 11.70 -16.32
N LYS A 57 3.93 12.34 -15.28
CA LYS A 57 3.27 13.64 -15.35
C LYS A 57 3.35 14.37 -14.01
N PRO A 58 4.41 15.15 -13.77
CA PRO A 58 4.66 15.79 -12.48
C PRO A 58 3.52 16.67 -11.97
N THR A 59 2.72 17.28 -12.86
CA THR A 59 1.57 18.09 -12.46
C THR A 59 0.51 17.27 -11.72
N VAL A 60 0.34 16.00 -12.06
CA VAL A 60 -0.57 15.10 -11.35
C VAL A 60 0.00 14.74 -9.99
N ALA A 61 1.31 14.52 -9.90
CA ALA A 61 1.97 14.24 -8.62
C ALA A 61 1.77 15.38 -7.60
N ALA A 62 1.65 16.62 -8.06
CA ALA A 62 1.42 17.79 -7.21
C ALA A 62 -0.02 17.84 -6.65
N CYS A 63 -0.95 17.07 -7.19
CA CYS A 63 -2.31 16.98 -6.67
C CYS A 63 -2.30 16.34 -5.28
N ARG A 64 -3.01 16.95 -4.32
CA ARG A 64 -3.06 16.46 -2.94
C ARG A 64 -4.13 15.41 -2.69
N GLN A 65 -5.00 15.18 -3.67
CA GLN A 65 -6.10 14.22 -3.53
C GLN A 65 -5.67 12.84 -4.04
N GLY A 66 -5.38 11.92 -3.13
CA GLY A 66 -4.95 10.57 -3.46
C GLY A 66 -5.95 9.81 -4.31
N ARG A 67 -7.25 9.98 -4.03
CA ARG A 67 -8.32 9.33 -4.82
C ARG A 67 -8.34 9.83 -6.27
N ALA A 68 -8.14 11.13 -6.49
CA ALA A 68 -8.05 11.70 -7.82
C ALA A 68 -6.87 11.13 -8.61
N LYS A 69 -5.70 10.95 -7.95
CA LYS A 69 -4.53 10.34 -8.57
C LYS A 69 -4.79 8.89 -8.99
N GLN A 70 -5.54 8.13 -8.21
CA GLN A 70 -5.92 6.76 -8.56
C GLN A 70 -6.89 6.72 -9.75
N LEU A 71 -7.87 7.62 -9.78
CA LEU A 71 -8.80 7.71 -10.90
C LEU A 71 -8.07 8.09 -12.20
N MET A 72 -7.13 9.02 -12.13
CA MET A 72 -6.29 9.40 -13.27
C MET A 72 -5.39 8.24 -13.70
N LEU A 73 -4.89 7.45 -12.77
CA LEU A 73 -4.10 6.25 -13.07
C LEU A 73 -4.94 5.25 -13.88
N ARG A 74 -6.19 5.06 -13.52
CA ARG A 74 -7.12 4.20 -14.27
C ARG A 74 -7.33 4.71 -15.69
N GLY A 75 -7.47 6.02 -15.86
CA GLY A 75 -7.59 6.64 -17.17
C GLY A 75 -6.32 6.47 -18.01
N ARG A 76 -5.16 6.58 -17.38
CA ARG A 76 -3.85 6.47 -18.05
C ARG A 76 -3.54 5.04 -18.50
N LEU A 77 -3.77 4.06 -17.63
CA LEU A 77 -3.46 2.65 -17.90
C LEU A 77 -4.55 1.94 -18.72
N GLY A 78 -5.72 2.57 -18.83
CA GLY A 78 -6.89 2.00 -19.50
C GLY A 78 -7.91 1.45 -18.51
N PRO A 79 -9.23 1.53 -18.83
CA PRO A 79 -10.28 1.15 -17.89
C PRO A 79 -10.31 -0.35 -17.58
N GLY A 80 -9.71 -1.18 -18.43
CA GLY A 80 -9.57 -2.62 -18.22
C GLY A 80 -8.23 -3.03 -17.62
N ALA A 81 -7.35 -2.08 -17.31
CA ALA A 81 -6.01 -2.40 -16.83
C ALA A 81 -6.06 -3.09 -15.46
N GLU A 82 -5.50 -4.27 -15.40
CA GLU A 82 -5.43 -5.07 -14.18
C GLU A 82 -4.71 -4.34 -13.06
N THR A 83 -3.58 -3.71 -13.37
CA THR A 83 -2.79 -2.95 -12.40
C THR A 83 -3.61 -1.85 -11.74
N ALA A 84 -4.37 -1.06 -12.51
CA ALA A 84 -5.20 0.01 -11.97
C ALA A 84 -6.31 -0.54 -11.04
N ARG A 85 -6.92 -1.66 -11.41
CA ARG A 85 -7.94 -2.32 -10.56
C ARG A 85 -7.33 -2.85 -9.27
N ARG A 86 -6.17 -3.46 -9.35
CA ARG A 86 -5.45 -4.00 -8.19
C ARG A 86 -5.02 -2.89 -7.24
N VAL A 87 -4.54 -1.76 -7.77
CA VAL A 87 -4.21 -0.57 -6.97
C VAL A 87 -5.44 -0.06 -6.23
N ALA A 88 -6.57 0.12 -6.91
CA ALA A 88 -7.80 0.60 -6.33
C ALA A 88 -8.32 -0.33 -5.22
N PHE A 89 -8.28 -1.64 -5.45
CA PHE A 89 -8.70 -2.64 -4.48
C PHE A 89 -7.79 -2.64 -3.25
N ALA A 90 -6.49 -2.66 -3.45
CA ALA A 90 -5.51 -2.64 -2.34
C ALA A 90 -5.67 -1.38 -1.50
N TRP A 91 -5.80 -0.23 -2.13
CA TRP A 91 -5.97 1.04 -1.41
C TRP A 91 -7.26 1.06 -0.59
N ALA A 92 -8.37 0.60 -1.17
CA ALA A 92 -9.65 0.55 -0.46
C ALA A 92 -9.58 -0.39 0.75
N THR A 93 -8.99 -1.56 0.58
CA THR A 93 -8.82 -2.55 1.64
C THR A 93 -7.94 -2.01 2.77
N LEU A 94 -6.81 -1.39 2.43
CA LEU A 94 -5.88 -0.82 3.40
C LEU A 94 -6.49 0.39 4.12
N SER A 95 -7.25 1.22 3.42
CA SER A 95 -7.93 2.36 4.04
C SER A 95 -8.98 1.90 5.05
N ALA A 96 -9.75 0.88 4.73
CA ALA A 96 -10.71 0.29 5.67
C ALA A 96 -9.99 -0.28 6.90
N ALA A 97 -8.88 -1.01 6.70
CA ALA A 97 -8.10 -1.57 7.79
C ALA A 97 -7.45 -0.50 8.68
N ALA A 98 -7.03 0.62 8.11
CA ALA A 98 -6.41 1.72 8.83
C ALA A 98 -7.43 2.54 9.65
N HIS A 99 -8.68 2.56 9.22
CA HIS A 99 -9.77 3.32 9.84
C HIS A 99 -10.80 2.45 10.55
N HIS A 100 -10.41 1.24 10.97
CA HIS A 100 -11.37 0.36 11.60
C HIS A 100 -11.95 0.97 12.89
N HIS A 101 -13.23 0.77 13.09
CA HIS A 101 -13.92 1.12 14.32
C HIS A 101 -13.77 0.00 15.35
N CYS A 102 -13.96 0.34 16.63
CA CYS A 102 -13.83 -0.62 17.73
C CYS A 102 -14.76 -1.85 17.63
N TYR A 103 -15.75 -1.79 16.76
CA TYR A 103 -16.70 -2.89 16.52
C TYR A 103 -16.29 -3.80 15.36
N GLU A 104 -15.26 -3.45 14.63
CA GLU A 104 -14.79 -4.24 13.49
C GLU A 104 -13.57 -5.06 13.88
N LEU A 105 -13.49 -6.27 13.35
CA LEU A 105 -12.33 -7.11 13.55
C LEU A 105 -11.11 -6.50 12.85
N ALA A 106 -10.00 -6.43 13.57
CA ALA A 106 -8.73 -6.01 12.99
C ALA A 106 -8.30 -7.02 11.91
N PRO A 107 -7.59 -6.58 10.85
CA PRO A 107 -7.06 -7.51 9.87
C PRO A 107 -6.08 -8.48 10.51
N THR A 108 -6.08 -9.71 10.01
CA THR A 108 -5.17 -10.75 10.50
C THR A 108 -3.76 -10.53 9.93
N ALA A 109 -2.77 -11.13 10.60
CA ALA A 109 -1.38 -11.12 10.11
C ALA A 109 -1.29 -11.71 8.69
N ALA A 110 -2.04 -12.77 8.41
CA ALA A 110 -2.08 -13.40 7.08
C ALA A 110 -2.65 -12.45 6.01
N GLU A 111 -3.73 -11.73 6.32
CA GLU A 111 -4.30 -10.73 5.42
C GLU A 111 -3.33 -9.58 5.15
N LEU A 112 -2.68 -9.06 6.20
CA LEU A 112 -1.69 -8.01 6.07
C LEU A 112 -0.47 -8.47 5.28
N ARG A 113 -0.05 -9.73 5.46
CA ARG A 113 1.06 -10.31 4.67
C ARG A 113 0.70 -10.39 3.19
N ARG A 114 -0.52 -10.77 2.87
CA ARG A 114 -1.00 -10.78 1.47
C ARG A 114 -1.02 -9.38 0.87
N LEU A 115 -1.50 -8.40 1.63
CA LEU A 115 -1.49 -6.99 1.18
C LEU A 115 -0.08 -6.46 1.01
N HIS A 116 0.83 -6.79 1.90
CA HIS A 116 2.24 -6.43 1.77
C HIS A 116 2.84 -6.98 0.48
N THR A 117 2.62 -8.25 0.20
CA THR A 117 3.09 -8.91 -1.03
C THR A 117 2.46 -8.26 -2.27
N GLU A 118 1.17 -7.98 -2.22
CA GLU A 118 0.44 -7.34 -3.32
C GLU A 118 0.98 -5.95 -3.62
N VAL A 119 1.16 -5.13 -2.58
CA VAL A 119 1.69 -3.77 -2.75
C VAL A 119 3.13 -3.80 -3.26
N SER A 120 3.96 -4.72 -2.78
CA SER A 120 5.32 -4.91 -3.29
C SER A 120 5.31 -5.18 -4.80
N ALA A 121 4.42 -6.06 -5.25
CA ALA A 121 4.27 -6.37 -6.67
C ALA A 121 3.77 -5.17 -7.47
N LEU A 122 2.80 -4.43 -6.94
CA LEU A 122 2.26 -3.22 -7.58
C LEU A 122 3.32 -2.12 -7.71
N LEU A 123 4.15 -1.92 -6.69
CA LEU A 123 5.25 -0.95 -6.76
C LEU A 123 6.23 -1.31 -7.87
N THR A 124 6.54 -2.58 -8.03
CA THR A 124 7.41 -3.05 -9.12
C THR A 124 6.79 -2.76 -10.49
N ARG A 125 5.50 -3.00 -10.65
CA ARG A 125 4.78 -2.69 -11.89
C ARG A 125 4.74 -1.19 -12.19
N LEU A 126 4.47 -0.36 -11.18
CA LEU A 126 4.42 1.09 -11.33
C LEU A 126 5.80 1.67 -11.64
N ASP A 127 6.86 1.05 -11.16
CA ASP A 127 8.25 1.45 -11.41
C ASP A 127 8.71 1.10 -12.84
N GLY A 128 7.93 0.35 -13.58
CA GLY A 128 8.27 -0.07 -14.93
C GLY A 128 9.40 -1.10 -15.01
N ARG A 129 9.77 -1.70 -13.89
CA ARG A 129 10.83 -2.71 -13.80
C ARG A 129 10.35 -4.14 -14.08
N SER A 130 9.06 -4.32 -14.24
CA SER A 130 8.53 -5.62 -14.62
C SER A 130 8.23 -5.64 -16.10
N GLU A 131 9.24 -5.83 -16.89
CA GLU A 131 9.19 -6.58 -18.13
C GLU A 131 10.59 -7.09 -18.46
N PRO A 132 10.94 -8.31 -18.08
CA PRO A 132 11.91 -9.02 -18.87
C PRO A 132 11.19 -9.53 -20.10
N GLY A 133 11.37 -8.85 -21.19
CA GLY A 133 11.22 -9.47 -22.50
C GLY A 133 9.81 -9.70 -23.01
N ARG A 134 9.42 -8.85 -23.86
CA ARG A 134 8.92 -9.28 -25.15
C ARG A 134 9.93 -8.98 -26.20
#